data_065947ec579261b358a602c5c3561708
#
_entry.id   065947ec579261b358a602c5c3561708
#
_cell.length_a   1.000
_cell.length_b   1.000
_cell.length_c   1.000
_cell.angle_alpha   90.00
_cell.angle_beta   90.00
_cell.angle_gamma   90.00
#
_symmetry.space_group_name_H-M   'P 1'
#
loop_
_entity.id
_entity.type
_entity.pdbx_description
1 polymer ?
#
loop_
_entity_poly.entity_id
_entity_poly.type
_entity_poly.pdbx_seq_one_letter_code
_entity_poly.pdbx_strand_id
1 'polypeptide(L)'
;MVRGRAGHGQLGGILHDIGKIGIPDSIFLKSEKLADEEWQIMKQHPEIGAKMVAGIDFLEPVLPYILYHQERWDGHGYPYGLKQNEIPEEGRLLLVCDAFDAMTTTRPYRNGLDPELAIEELRQRKGIQFDPMYVNEFITAWKKGSILDALKEQGKEQQPSRALQYSKFQSLIISKNEMQKELEVAKKILNQKRE
;
A
#
# COMPACT_ATOMS: atom_id res chain seq x y z
N MET A 1 16.83 -18.04 5.17
CA MET A 1 15.68 -17.79 4.27
C MET A 1 14.51 -17.05 4.92
N VAL A 2 14.12 -17.32 6.18
CA VAL A 2 12.97 -16.66 6.86
C VAL A 2 13.16 -15.15 7.08
N ARG A 3 14.37 -14.67 7.37
CA ARG A 3 14.64 -13.23 7.59
C ARG A 3 14.45 -12.35 6.33
N GLY A 4 14.65 -12.90 5.14
CA GLY A 4 14.44 -12.18 3.88
C GLY A 4 12.96 -11.88 3.59
N ARG A 5 12.08 -12.88 3.72
CA ARG A 5 10.63 -12.72 3.46
C ARG A 5 9.95 -11.77 4.42
N ALA A 6 10.30 -11.80 5.72
CA ALA A 6 9.75 -10.86 6.70
C ALA A 6 10.17 -9.41 6.39
N GLY A 7 11.43 -9.18 5.98
CA GLY A 7 11.91 -7.87 5.56
C GLY A 7 11.20 -7.35 4.29
N HIS A 8 10.95 -8.22 3.32
CA HIS A 8 10.20 -7.85 2.10
C HIS A 8 8.75 -7.49 2.42
N GLY A 9 8.07 -8.24 3.32
CA GLY A 9 6.71 -7.92 3.76
C GLY A 9 6.61 -6.56 4.46
N GLN A 10 7.57 -6.25 5.34
CA GLN A 10 7.65 -4.96 6.02
C GLN A 10 7.87 -3.81 5.01
N LEU A 11 8.80 -3.97 4.09
CA LEU A 11 9.10 -2.98 3.06
C LEU A 11 7.92 -2.84 2.08
N GLY A 12 7.26 -3.95 1.73
CA GLY A 12 6.04 -3.97 0.93
C GLY A 12 4.91 -3.19 1.59
N GLY A 13 4.69 -3.39 2.90
CA GLY A 13 3.73 -2.62 3.67
C GLY A 13 4.02 -1.12 3.70
N ILE A 14 5.31 -0.71 3.72
CA ILE A 14 5.69 0.71 3.67
C ILE A 14 5.47 1.31 2.27
N LEU A 15 5.75 0.55 1.21
CA LEU A 15 5.81 1.05 -0.16
C LEU A 15 4.55 0.77 -0.99
N HIS A 16 3.56 -0.01 -0.49
CA HIS A 16 2.40 -0.41 -1.29
C HIS A 16 1.67 0.74 -1.98
N ASP A 17 1.60 1.86 -1.30
CA ASP A 17 0.90 3.07 -1.72
C ASP A 17 1.81 4.12 -2.39
N ILE A 18 3.09 3.82 -2.66
CA ILE A 18 4.06 4.78 -3.22
C ILE A 18 3.56 5.40 -4.53
N GLY A 19 2.79 4.66 -5.32
CA GLY A 19 2.23 5.12 -6.58
C GLY A 19 1.18 6.23 -6.46
N LYS A 20 0.64 6.47 -5.27
CA LYS A 20 -0.26 7.62 -5.01
C LYS A 20 0.43 8.97 -5.25
N ILE A 21 1.77 9.01 -5.19
CA ILE A 21 2.57 10.18 -5.59
C ILE A 21 2.32 10.58 -7.06
N GLY A 22 1.96 9.61 -7.91
CA GLY A 22 1.65 9.83 -9.32
C GLY A 22 0.20 10.23 -9.61
N ILE A 23 -0.67 10.23 -8.58
CA ILE A 23 -2.06 10.65 -8.71
C ILE A 23 -2.15 12.17 -8.57
N PRO A 24 -2.95 12.88 -9.39
CA PRO A 24 -3.14 14.32 -9.26
C PRO A 24 -3.66 14.73 -7.88
N ASP A 25 -3.11 15.80 -7.30
CA ASP A 25 -3.48 16.30 -5.98
C ASP A 25 -4.98 16.63 -5.87
N SER A 26 -5.59 17.12 -6.95
CA SER A 26 -7.03 17.39 -7.03
C SER A 26 -7.90 16.15 -6.80
N ILE A 27 -7.38 14.97 -7.08
CA ILE A 27 -8.04 13.67 -6.84
C ILE A 27 -7.62 13.11 -5.50
N PHE A 28 -6.32 13.09 -5.23
CA PHE A 28 -5.77 12.46 -4.01
C PHE A 28 -6.18 13.18 -2.73
N LEU A 29 -6.26 14.51 -2.75
CA LEU A 29 -6.59 15.34 -1.59
C LEU A 29 -8.09 15.63 -1.47
N LYS A 30 -8.92 15.15 -2.41
CA LYS A 30 -10.35 15.38 -2.40
C LYS A 30 -10.99 14.79 -1.14
N SER A 31 -11.76 15.60 -0.44
CA SER A 31 -12.48 15.19 0.79
C SER A 31 -13.83 14.54 0.49
N GLU A 32 -14.38 14.82 -0.69
CA GLU A 32 -15.65 14.30 -1.17
C GLU A 32 -15.45 12.95 -1.87
N LYS A 33 -16.56 12.27 -2.14
CA LYS A 33 -16.54 11.03 -2.92
C LYS A 33 -15.96 11.31 -4.31
N LEU A 34 -15.04 10.45 -4.75
CA LEU A 34 -14.50 10.52 -6.11
C LEU A 34 -15.59 10.21 -7.13
N ALA A 35 -15.62 10.95 -8.25
CA ALA A 35 -16.38 10.59 -9.43
C ALA A 35 -15.82 9.31 -10.08
N ASP A 36 -16.58 8.68 -10.96
CA ASP A 36 -16.17 7.41 -11.56
C ASP A 36 -14.87 7.55 -12.38
N GLU A 37 -14.69 8.65 -13.09
CA GLU A 37 -13.48 8.95 -13.85
C GLU A 37 -12.26 9.18 -12.92
N GLU A 38 -12.46 9.89 -11.82
CA GLU A 38 -11.43 10.13 -10.80
C GLU A 38 -11.05 8.81 -10.11
N TRP A 39 -12.03 7.94 -9.88
CA TRP A 39 -11.80 6.61 -9.32
C TRP A 39 -10.98 5.73 -10.27
N GLN A 40 -11.20 5.80 -11.58
CA GLN A 40 -10.35 5.09 -12.54
C GLN A 40 -8.89 5.57 -12.51
N ILE A 41 -8.66 6.87 -12.28
CA ILE A 41 -7.32 7.42 -12.11
C ILE A 41 -6.70 6.92 -10.80
N MET A 42 -7.45 6.95 -9.70
CA MET A 42 -7.00 6.45 -8.40
C MET A 42 -6.58 4.98 -8.46
N LYS A 43 -7.32 4.13 -9.20
CA LYS A 43 -7.00 2.71 -9.37
C LYS A 43 -5.66 2.43 -10.06
N GLN A 44 -5.02 3.43 -10.67
CA GLN A 44 -3.73 3.26 -11.33
C GLN A 44 -2.55 3.26 -10.36
N HIS A 45 -2.73 3.66 -9.08
CA HIS A 45 -1.61 3.78 -8.16
C HIS A 45 -0.79 2.49 -7.98
N PRO A 46 -1.34 1.25 -7.99
CA PRO A 46 -0.52 0.05 -7.89
C PRO A 46 0.45 -0.09 -9.07
N GLU A 47 -0.02 0.16 -10.29
CA GLU A 47 0.82 0.09 -11.49
C GLU A 47 1.84 1.22 -11.55
N ILE A 48 1.45 2.44 -11.14
CA ILE A 48 2.37 3.58 -11.03
C ILE A 48 3.46 3.25 -10.02
N GLY A 49 3.09 2.74 -8.83
CA GLY A 49 4.04 2.35 -7.79
C GLY A 49 4.99 1.26 -8.26
N ALA A 50 4.48 0.22 -8.91
CA ALA A 50 5.31 -0.84 -9.48
C ALA A 50 6.31 -0.30 -10.52
N LYS A 51 5.89 0.61 -11.40
CA LYS A 51 6.78 1.28 -12.36
C LYS A 51 7.85 2.15 -11.69
N MET A 52 7.54 2.76 -10.55
CA MET A 52 8.51 3.60 -9.81
C MET A 52 9.65 2.80 -9.20
N VAL A 53 9.39 1.56 -8.78
CA VAL A 53 10.38 0.69 -8.13
C VAL A 53 10.99 -0.34 -9.08
N ALA A 54 10.43 -0.50 -10.28
CA ALA A 54 10.94 -1.43 -11.29
C ALA A 54 12.39 -1.10 -11.67
N GLY A 55 13.23 -2.12 -11.79
CA GLY A 55 14.66 -1.98 -12.13
C GLY A 55 15.56 -1.62 -10.94
N ILE A 56 15.01 -1.62 -9.71
CA ILE A 56 15.78 -1.52 -8.47
C ILE A 56 15.89 -2.92 -7.89
N ASP A 57 16.99 -3.62 -8.10
CA ASP A 57 17.16 -5.05 -7.82
C ASP A 57 16.71 -5.47 -6.41
N PHE A 58 17.05 -4.69 -5.39
CA PHE A 58 16.67 -5.04 -4.01
C PHE A 58 15.18 -4.82 -3.70
N LEU A 59 14.42 -4.13 -4.58
CA LEU A 59 12.97 -3.93 -4.48
C LEU A 59 12.17 -4.90 -5.35
N GLU A 60 12.80 -5.68 -6.22
CA GLU A 60 12.07 -6.68 -7.03
C GLU A 60 11.18 -7.61 -6.20
N PRO A 61 11.62 -8.15 -5.04
CA PRO A 61 10.76 -8.97 -4.19
C PRO A 61 9.58 -8.22 -3.56
N VAL A 62 9.57 -6.89 -3.61
CA VAL A 62 8.53 -6.02 -3.06
C VAL A 62 7.44 -5.69 -4.09
N LEU A 63 7.75 -5.82 -5.38
CA LEU A 63 6.82 -5.54 -6.47
C LEU A 63 5.44 -6.21 -6.33
N PRO A 64 5.33 -7.50 -5.97
CA PRO A 64 4.03 -8.14 -5.82
C PRO A 64 3.16 -7.50 -4.71
N TYR A 65 3.76 -7.02 -3.63
CA TYR A 65 3.04 -6.29 -2.58
C TYR A 65 2.44 -4.99 -3.14
N ILE A 66 3.21 -4.23 -3.91
CA ILE A 66 2.78 -2.94 -4.48
C ILE A 66 1.70 -3.14 -5.54
N LEU A 67 1.89 -4.12 -6.42
CA LEU A 67 1.05 -4.28 -7.61
C LEU A 67 -0.29 -4.92 -7.31
N TYR A 68 -0.34 -5.85 -6.34
CA TYR A 68 -1.51 -6.70 -6.14
C TYR A 68 -2.25 -6.48 -4.82
N HIS A 69 -1.89 -5.48 -4.01
CA HIS A 69 -2.53 -5.25 -2.70
C HIS A 69 -3.99 -4.82 -2.78
N GLN A 70 -4.48 -4.42 -3.95
CA GLN A 70 -5.87 -4.06 -4.19
C GLN A 70 -6.66 -5.14 -4.93
N GLU A 71 -6.04 -6.29 -5.24
CA GLU A 71 -6.76 -7.42 -5.82
C GLU A 71 -7.58 -8.13 -4.75
N ARG A 72 -8.80 -8.56 -5.12
CA ARG A 72 -9.75 -9.20 -4.21
C ARG A 72 -9.93 -10.66 -4.56
N TRP A 73 -10.15 -11.49 -3.54
CA TRP A 73 -10.35 -12.92 -3.69
C TRP A 73 -11.45 -13.29 -4.70
N ASP A 74 -12.53 -12.48 -4.77
CA ASP A 74 -13.66 -12.65 -5.68
C ASP A 74 -13.42 -12.12 -7.10
N GLY A 75 -12.26 -11.50 -7.37
CA GLY A 75 -11.91 -10.93 -8.66
C GLY A 75 -12.53 -9.56 -8.96
N HIS A 76 -13.15 -8.91 -7.97
CA HIS A 76 -13.65 -7.54 -8.10
C HIS A 76 -12.61 -6.48 -7.67
N GLY A 77 -11.35 -6.90 -7.54
CA GLY A 77 -10.21 -6.03 -7.25
C GLY A 77 -9.66 -5.33 -8.49
N TYR A 78 -8.51 -4.71 -8.32
CA TYR A 78 -7.76 -4.04 -9.39
C TYR A 78 -6.24 -4.15 -9.11
N PRO A 79 -5.36 -3.97 -10.10
CA PRO A 79 -5.63 -3.46 -11.47
C PRO A 79 -6.11 -4.51 -12.47
N TYR A 80 -5.90 -5.81 -12.23
CA TYR A 80 -6.13 -6.87 -13.23
C TYR A 80 -7.39 -7.70 -13.00
N GLY A 81 -8.02 -7.60 -11.83
CA GLY A 81 -9.20 -8.40 -11.46
C GLY A 81 -8.89 -9.89 -11.32
N LEU A 82 -7.70 -10.21 -10.82
CA LEU A 82 -7.26 -11.58 -10.53
C LEU A 82 -8.13 -12.22 -9.46
N LYS A 83 -8.29 -13.55 -9.53
CA LYS A 83 -9.15 -14.30 -8.60
C LYS A 83 -8.36 -15.33 -7.82
N GLN A 84 -8.68 -15.45 -6.54
CA GLN A 84 -8.19 -16.54 -5.71
C GLN A 84 -6.66 -16.69 -5.79
N ASN A 85 -6.19 -17.87 -6.18
CA ASN A 85 -4.77 -18.20 -6.26
C ASN A 85 -4.04 -17.58 -7.48
N GLU A 86 -4.76 -16.93 -8.39
CA GLU A 86 -4.13 -16.11 -9.44
C GLU A 86 -3.46 -14.89 -8.83
N ILE A 87 -3.95 -14.42 -7.67
CA ILE A 87 -3.36 -13.29 -6.94
C ILE A 87 -2.10 -13.80 -6.22
N PRO A 88 -0.92 -13.18 -6.42
CA PRO A 88 0.29 -13.49 -5.65
C PRO A 88 0.03 -13.44 -4.14
N GLU A 89 0.70 -14.31 -3.39
CA GLU A 89 0.50 -14.43 -1.93
C GLU A 89 0.76 -13.10 -1.19
N GLU A 90 1.71 -12.32 -1.67
CA GLU A 90 2.09 -11.01 -1.14
C GLU A 90 0.92 -10.01 -1.18
N GLY A 91 0.20 -9.95 -2.30
CA GLY A 91 -0.99 -9.10 -2.45
C GLY A 91 -2.12 -9.55 -1.54
N ARG A 92 -2.40 -10.87 -1.49
CA ARG A 92 -3.45 -11.44 -0.63
C ARG A 92 -3.20 -11.19 0.86
N LEU A 93 -1.95 -11.34 1.30
CA LEU A 93 -1.55 -11.06 2.67
C LEU A 93 -1.69 -9.57 3.00
N LEU A 94 -1.16 -8.71 2.12
CA LEU A 94 -1.13 -7.27 2.37
C LEU A 94 -2.54 -6.68 2.40
N LEU A 95 -3.46 -7.15 1.53
CA LEU A 95 -4.85 -6.69 1.54
C LEU A 95 -5.53 -6.89 2.91
N VAL A 96 -5.29 -8.01 3.60
CA VAL A 96 -5.83 -8.26 4.94
C VAL A 96 -5.25 -7.29 5.96
N CYS A 97 -3.93 -7.08 5.93
CA CYS A 97 -3.24 -6.19 6.86
C CYS A 97 -3.66 -4.72 6.64
N ASP A 98 -3.68 -4.26 5.40
CA ASP A 98 -4.08 -2.88 5.04
C ASP A 98 -5.55 -2.61 5.39
N ALA A 99 -6.45 -3.56 5.13
CA ALA A 99 -7.85 -3.44 5.51
C ALA A 99 -8.03 -3.32 7.03
N PHE A 100 -7.29 -4.10 7.83
CA PHE A 100 -7.33 -4.00 9.29
C PHE A 100 -6.81 -2.65 9.77
N ASP A 101 -5.66 -2.21 9.27
CA ASP A 101 -5.09 -0.89 9.59
C ASP A 101 -6.05 0.24 9.20
N ALA A 102 -6.57 0.19 7.98
CA ALA A 102 -7.54 1.17 7.51
C ALA A 102 -8.81 1.23 8.37
N MET A 103 -9.28 0.11 8.90
CA MET A 103 -10.45 0.06 9.78
C MET A 103 -10.16 0.60 11.18
N THR A 104 -9.01 0.30 11.75
CA THR A 104 -8.66 0.61 13.15
C THR A 104 -8.01 1.97 13.33
N THR A 105 -7.41 2.53 12.28
CA THR A 105 -6.79 3.86 12.31
C THR A 105 -7.83 4.97 12.28
N THR A 106 -7.74 5.91 13.25
CA THR A 106 -8.55 7.14 13.25
C THR A 106 -8.10 8.08 12.13
N ARG A 107 -9.06 8.50 11.30
CA ARG A 107 -8.86 9.48 10.23
C ARG A 107 -9.63 10.78 10.54
N PRO A 108 -9.30 11.93 9.94
CA PRO A 108 -9.90 13.24 10.32
C PRO A 108 -11.42 13.27 10.28
N TYR A 109 -12.02 12.43 9.43
CA TYR A 109 -13.46 12.36 9.18
C TYR A 109 -14.10 11.10 9.73
N ARG A 110 -13.32 10.20 10.40
CA ARG A 110 -13.84 8.95 10.97
C ARG A 110 -12.93 8.43 12.09
N ASN A 111 -13.51 8.13 13.23
CA ASN A 111 -12.84 7.36 14.27
C ASN A 111 -12.53 5.93 13.79
N GLY A 112 -11.40 5.39 14.20
CA GLY A 112 -11.08 3.99 13.99
C GLY A 112 -12.11 3.09 14.67
N LEU A 113 -12.39 1.95 14.07
CA LEU A 113 -13.21 0.91 14.70
C LEU A 113 -12.47 0.30 15.88
N ASP A 114 -13.23 -0.22 16.83
CA ASP A 114 -12.69 -1.15 17.80
C ASP A 114 -12.04 -2.35 17.08
N PRO A 115 -10.83 -2.76 17.48
CA PRO A 115 -10.12 -3.84 16.79
C PRO A 115 -10.88 -5.15 16.71
N GLU A 116 -11.71 -5.50 17.73
CA GLU A 116 -12.55 -6.71 17.69
C GLU A 116 -13.62 -6.61 16.60
N LEU A 117 -14.19 -5.41 16.39
CA LEU A 117 -15.13 -5.17 15.28
C LEU A 117 -14.44 -5.29 13.93
N ALA A 118 -13.20 -4.81 13.80
CA ALA A 118 -12.41 -4.97 12.59
C ALA A 118 -12.09 -6.45 12.30
N ILE A 119 -11.78 -7.24 13.32
CA ILE A 119 -11.61 -8.71 13.21
C ILE A 119 -12.90 -9.38 12.72
N GLU A 120 -14.06 -8.96 13.23
CA GLU A 120 -15.33 -9.53 12.77
C GLU A 120 -15.63 -9.17 11.32
N GLU A 121 -15.34 -7.95 10.88
CA GLU A 121 -15.46 -7.53 9.49
C GLU A 121 -14.56 -8.36 8.55
N LEU A 122 -13.30 -8.62 8.95
CA LEU A 122 -12.41 -9.52 8.21
C LEU A 122 -13.01 -10.93 8.08
N ARG A 123 -13.62 -11.44 9.16
CA ARG A 123 -14.26 -12.76 9.18
C ARG A 123 -15.45 -12.84 8.25
N GLN A 124 -16.31 -11.81 8.24
CA GLN A 124 -17.50 -11.74 7.38
C GLN A 124 -17.14 -11.67 5.89
N ARG A 125 -16.04 -11.02 5.55
CA ARG A 125 -15.56 -10.88 4.16
C ARG A 125 -14.59 -11.96 3.71
N LYS A 126 -14.33 -12.94 4.57
CA LYS A 126 -13.49 -14.10 4.26
C LYS A 126 -14.08 -14.91 3.11
N GLY A 127 -13.29 -15.20 2.08
CA GLY A 127 -13.71 -15.91 0.88
C GLY A 127 -14.46 -15.06 -0.14
N ILE A 128 -14.69 -13.78 0.17
CA ILE A 128 -15.27 -12.78 -0.73
C ILE A 128 -14.18 -11.77 -1.10
N GLN A 129 -13.85 -10.87 -0.19
CA GLN A 129 -12.80 -9.88 -0.40
C GLN A 129 -11.43 -10.45 -0.10
N PHE A 130 -11.31 -11.24 0.96
CA PHE A 130 -10.06 -11.71 1.53
C PHE A 130 -9.85 -13.20 1.33
N ASP A 131 -8.59 -13.59 1.14
CA ASP A 131 -8.19 -14.99 1.17
C ASP A 131 -8.50 -15.63 2.52
N PRO A 132 -9.25 -16.75 2.54
CA PRO A 132 -9.60 -17.45 3.77
C PRO A 132 -8.39 -17.85 4.62
N MET A 133 -7.28 -18.22 4.00
CA MET A 133 -6.07 -18.64 4.69
C MET A 133 -5.47 -17.46 5.47
N TYR A 134 -5.24 -16.32 4.82
CA TYR A 134 -4.62 -15.16 5.46
C TYR A 134 -5.51 -14.53 6.52
N VAL A 135 -6.84 -14.54 6.34
CA VAL A 135 -7.76 -14.11 7.41
C VAL A 135 -7.63 -15.01 8.64
N ASN A 136 -7.57 -16.34 8.47
CA ASN A 136 -7.43 -17.27 9.60
C ASN A 136 -6.08 -17.10 10.31
N GLU A 137 -4.99 -16.92 9.56
CA GLU A 137 -3.66 -16.66 10.14
C GLU A 137 -3.62 -15.32 10.89
N PHE A 138 -4.22 -14.27 10.32
CA PHE A 138 -4.32 -12.96 10.98
C PHE A 138 -5.10 -13.06 12.30
N ILE A 139 -6.27 -13.72 12.31
CA ILE A 139 -7.07 -13.94 13.52
C ILE A 139 -6.29 -14.77 14.56
N THR A 140 -5.52 -15.75 14.11
CA THR A 140 -4.68 -16.56 15.00
C THR A 140 -3.59 -15.72 15.66
N ALA A 141 -2.90 -14.87 14.87
CA ALA A 141 -1.91 -13.93 15.38
C ALA A 141 -2.52 -12.88 16.34
N TRP A 142 -3.74 -12.40 16.03
CA TRP A 142 -4.51 -11.52 16.90
C TRP A 142 -4.76 -12.16 18.27
N LYS A 143 -5.31 -13.37 18.28
CA LYS A 143 -5.60 -14.11 19.52
C LYS A 143 -4.36 -14.42 20.36
N LYS A 144 -3.20 -14.61 19.73
CA LYS A 144 -1.91 -14.78 20.42
C LYS A 144 -1.32 -13.48 20.97
N GLY A 145 -1.93 -12.33 20.69
CA GLY A 145 -1.44 -11.01 21.10
C GLY A 145 -0.31 -10.44 20.22
N SER A 146 0.20 -11.21 19.26
CA SER A 146 1.36 -10.80 18.44
C SER A 146 1.11 -9.50 17.68
N ILE A 147 -0.12 -9.26 17.21
CA ILE A 147 -0.50 -8.02 16.51
C ILE A 147 -0.61 -6.87 17.49
N LEU A 148 -1.21 -7.10 18.67
CA LEU A 148 -1.33 -6.09 19.73
C LEU A 148 0.04 -5.64 20.23
N ASP A 149 0.98 -6.56 20.37
CA ASP A 149 2.34 -6.25 20.79
C ASP A 149 3.06 -5.41 19.73
N ALA A 150 2.93 -5.76 18.45
CA ALA A 150 3.46 -4.97 17.34
C ALA A 150 2.86 -3.55 17.29
N LEU A 151 1.55 -3.40 17.49
CA LEU A 151 0.89 -2.08 17.55
C LEU A 151 1.35 -1.24 18.75
N LYS A 152 1.60 -1.87 19.92
CA LYS A 152 2.15 -1.18 21.10
C LYS A 152 3.59 -0.72 20.89
N GLU A 153 4.40 -1.51 20.19
CA GLU A 153 5.77 -1.12 19.83
C GLU A 153 5.78 0.09 18.89
N GLN A 154 4.90 0.11 17.89
CA GLN A 154 4.72 1.28 17.00
C GLN A 154 4.19 2.52 17.75
N GLY A 155 3.33 2.35 18.75
CA GLY A 155 2.83 3.45 19.58
C GLY A 155 3.87 4.03 20.56
N LYS A 156 4.97 3.31 20.84
CA LYS A 156 6.10 3.81 21.64
C LYS A 156 7.08 4.64 20.81
N GLU A 157 7.23 4.37 19.53
CA GLU A 157 7.79 5.33 18.59
C GLU A 157 6.69 6.37 18.34
N GLN A 158 6.85 7.56 18.96
CA GLN A 158 5.93 8.68 18.80
C GLN A 158 5.50 8.77 17.35
N GLN A 159 4.21 8.53 17.09
CA GLN A 159 3.66 8.77 15.76
C GLN A 159 4.03 10.20 15.39
N PRO A 160 4.84 10.44 14.34
CA PRO A 160 5.08 11.78 13.88
C PRO A 160 3.70 12.38 13.64
N SER A 161 3.45 13.56 14.22
CA SER A 161 2.22 14.29 14.01
C SER A 161 1.92 14.29 12.50
N ARG A 162 0.66 14.26 12.10
CA ARG A 162 0.25 14.28 10.70
C ARG A 162 0.96 15.36 9.89
N ALA A 163 1.28 16.50 10.54
CA ALA A 163 2.15 17.54 10.01
C ALA A 163 3.55 17.03 9.65
N LEU A 164 4.11 16.10 10.42
CA LEU A 164 5.43 15.52 10.16
C LEU A 164 5.38 14.44 9.05
N GLN A 165 4.30 13.68 8.95
CA GLN A 165 4.06 12.79 7.80
C GLN A 165 3.85 13.61 6.53
N TYR A 166 3.10 14.71 6.62
CA TYR A 166 2.88 15.64 5.52
C TYR A 166 4.16 16.36 5.12
N SER A 167 5.00 16.80 6.07
CA SER A 167 6.30 17.40 5.77
C SER A 167 7.31 16.41 5.19
N LYS A 168 7.31 15.15 5.65
CA LYS A 168 8.08 14.06 5.02
C LYS A 168 7.57 13.75 3.62
N PHE A 169 6.25 13.80 3.42
CA PHE A 169 5.63 13.64 2.10
C PHE A 169 5.96 14.83 1.18
N GLN A 170 5.91 16.07 1.69
CA GLN A 170 6.31 17.27 0.94
C GLN A 170 7.80 17.26 0.62
N SER A 171 8.68 16.85 1.53
CA SER A 171 10.11 16.72 1.23
C SER A 171 10.40 15.65 0.17
N LEU A 172 9.61 14.56 0.14
CA LEU A 172 9.64 13.57 -0.94
C LEU A 172 9.12 14.13 -2.29
N ILE A 173 8.11 15.00 -2.27
CA ILE A 173 7.60 15.68 -3.48
C ILE A 173 8.60 16.71 -4.01
N ILE A 174 9.28 17.45 -3.14
CA ILE A 174 10.35 18.39 -3.52
C ILE A 174 11.51 17.61 -4.13
N SER A 175 11.93 16.50 -3.52
CA SER A 175 12.91 15.56 -4.06
C SER A 175 12.48 14.96 -5.40
N LYS A 176 11.19 14.71 -5.62
CA LYS A 176 10.63 14.24 -6.91
C LYS A 176 10.79 15.28 -8.01
N ASN A 177 10.54 16.56 -7.73
CA ASN A 177 10.70 17.64 -8.72
C ASN A 177 12.18 17.84 -9.09
N GLU A 178 13.08 17.65 -8.13
CA GLU A 178 14.53 17.66 -8.37
C GLU A 178 14.95 16.44 -9.19
N MET A 179 14.48 15.25 -8.83
CA MET A 179 14.75 14.00 -9.54
C MET A 179 14.18 14.00 -10.97
N GLN A 180 13.00 14.59 -11.20
CA GLN A 180 12.47 14.77 -12.55
C GLN A 180 13.31 15.73 -13.39
N LYS A 181 13.83 16.80 -12.80
CA LYS A 181 14.77 17.72 -13.49
C LYS A 181 16.07 17.00 -13.85
N GLU A 182 16.62 16.20 -12.95
CA GLU A 182 17.83 15.40 -13.23
C GLU A 182 17.58 14.33 -14.30
N LEU A 183 16.41 13.69 -14.30
CA LEU A 183 16.00 12.72 -15.31
C LEU A 183 15.86 13.36 -16.71
N GLU A 184 15.30 14.57 -16.78
CA GLU A 184 15.22 15.34 -18.03
C GLU A 184 16.60 15.78 -18.55
N VAL A 185 17.50 16.16 -17.64
CA VAL A 185 18.89 16.48 -17.99
C VAL A 185 19.63 15.22 -18.50
N ALA A 186 19.46 14.08 -17.80
CA ALA A 186 20.05 12.82 -18.21
C ALA A 186 19.54 12.35 -19.59
N LYS A 187 18.23 12.48 -19.86
CA LYS A 187 17.65 12.19 -21.19
C LYS A 187 18.23 13.08 -22.29
N LYS A 188 18.42 14.37 -22.02
CA LYS A 188 19.06 15.29 -22.99
C LYS A 188 20.49 14.88 -23.29
N ILE A 189 21.27 14.50 -22.29
CA ILE A 189 22.67 14.06 -22.46
C ILE A 189 22.73 12.74 -23.26
N LEU A 190 21.82 11.81 -23.01
CA LEU A 190 21.75 10.53 -23.74
C LEU A 190 21.36 10.72 -25.22
N ASN A 191 20.48 11.66 -25.51
CA ASN A 191 20.09 11.96 -26.89
C ASN A 191 21.20 12.67 -27.68
N GLN A 192 22.00 13.54 -27.03
CA GLN A 192 23.17 14.18 -27.64
C GLN A 192 24.35 13.24 -27.95
N LYS A 193 24.39 12.05 -27.35
CA LYS A 193 25.43 11.03 -27.62
C LYS A 193 25.00 10.02 -28.69
N ARG A 194 23.81 10.16 -29.27
CA ARG A 194 23.27 9.29 -30.33
C ARG A 194 23.25 9.94 -31.70
N GLU A 195 23.61 11.23 -31.80
CA GLU A 195 23.97 11.97 -33.02
C GLU A 195 25.50 12.00 -33.18
#